data_2c8becb4ad99a85f803803fa927c38b5
#
_entry.id   2c8becb4ad99a85f803803fa927c38b5
#
_cell.length_a   1.000
_cell.length_b   1.000
_cell.length_c   1.000
_cell.angle_alpha   90.00
_cell.angle_beta   90.00
_cell.angle_gamma   90.00
#
_symmetry.space_group_name_H-M   'P 1'
#
loop_
_entity.id
_entity.type
_entity.pdbx_description
1 polymer ?
#
loop_
_entity_poly.entity_id
_entity_poly.type
_entity_poly.pdbx_seq_one_letter_code
_entity_poly.pdbx_strand_id
1 'polypeptide(L)'
;MKKLILILGLALAEPSGRAAQIAELVDARKIWDRAPHNAFTDLIRFHDRWFCVFREGQAHVAADGALRVITSVDGRDWESAALLTSTNGDLRDAKITETPDHRLMLSGAIAYPKGSEFKHQSLAWFSADGTNWSRPVTIGEPNFWLWRTTWQKGRAYSVGYETSGKKLARLYSSANGKTFETLVPSLFEGGWPNESSLLFLPDDRGLCLLRRDGAPGSGQLGMARAPYEKWEWKDLGIKIGGPALIRLPDGRIVAAVRLYDGTVRTSLAWLDPEAGKLTEFLKLPSGGDCSYAGLVWHDDLLWVSYYSSHESKTSIYLAKVRFNKTPQ
;
A
#
# COMPACT_ATOMS: atom_id res chain seq x y z
N MET A 1 9.24 -18.91 -80.01
CA MET A 1 10.08 -18.74 -78.80
C MET A 1 9.26 -18.01 -77.74
N LYS A 2 8.70 -18.78 -76.75
CA LYS A 2 7.90 -18.24 -75.68
C LYS A 2 8.82 -18.09 -74.43
N LYS A 3 9.00 -16.86 -73.94
CA LYS A 3 9.77 -16.62 -72.71
C LYS A 3 8.88 -16.90 -71.48
N LEU A 4 9.30 -17.82 -70.66
CA LEU A 4 8.68 -18.13 -69.36
C LEU A 4 9.27 -17.17 -68.34
N ILE A 5 8.45 -16.35 -67.71
CA ILE A 5 8.83 -15.46 -66.58
C ILE A 5 8.51 -16.20 -65.31
N LEU A 6 9.52 -16.56 -64.54
CA LEU A 6 9.41 -17.16 -63.20
C LEU A 6 9.30 -16.03 -62.20
N ILE A 7 8.13 -15.85 -61.55
CA ILE A 7 7.94 -14.92 -60.47
C ILE A 7 8.27 -15.66 -59.16
N LEU A 8 9.42 -15.31 -58.56
CA LEU A 8 9.79 -15.78 -57.22
C LEU A 8 9.04 -14.96 -56.18
N GLY A 9 8.04 -15.55 -55.54
CA GLY A 9 7.33 -14.94 -54.44
C GLY A 9 8.21 -15.00 -53.15
N LEU A 10 8.70 -13.87 -52.70
CA LEU A 10 9.37 -13.71 -51.40
C LEU A 10 8.29 -13.68 -50.34
N ALA A 11 8.11 -14.76 -49.57
CA ALA A 11 7.29 -14.75 -48.39
C ALA A 11 8.05 -14.00 -47.26
N LEU A 12 7.65 -12.81 -46.96
CA LEU A 12 8.08 -12.07 -45.80
C LEU A 12 7.44 -12.73 -44.57
N ALA A 13 8.22 -13.50 -43.80
CA ALA A 13 7.84 -13.95 -42.49
C ALA A 13 7.79 -12.72 -41.56
N GLU A 14 6.60 -12.33 -41.12
CA GLU A 14 6.45 -11.34 -40.05
C GLU A 14 7.07 -11.90 -38.75
N PRO A 15 7.94 -11.15 -38.06
CA PRO A 15 8.40 -11.58 -36.75
C PRO A 15 7.25 -11.33 -35.76
N SER A 16 6.54 -12.38 -35.37
CA SER A 16 5.62 -12.36 -34.22
C SER A 16 6.43 -12.25 -32.93
N GLY A 17 7.09 -11.14 -32.74
CA GLY A 17 7.72 -10.74 -31.49
C GLY A 17 6.66 -10.36 -30.49
N ARG A 18 6.03 -11.34 -29.82
CA ARG A 18 5.26 -11.09 -28.60
C ARG A 18 6.27 -10.53 -27.59
N ALA A 19 6.19 -9.22 -27.30
CA ALA A 19 7.00 -8.62 -26.24
C ALA A 19 6.89 -9.53 -24.99
N ALA A 20 8.02 -10.00 -24.47
CA ALA A 20 8.02 -10.90 -23.33
C ALA A 20 7.24 -10.23 -22.19
N GLN A 21 6.16 -10.84 -21.76
CA GLN A 21 5.32 -10.32 -20.68
C GLN A 21 6.18 -10.22 -19.42
N ILE A 22 6.42 -8.99 -18.94
CA ILE A 22 7.36 -8.70 -17.84
C ILE A 22 6.86 -9.31 -16.52
N ALA A 23 5.53 -9.43 -16.35
CA ALA A 23 4.87 -9.98 -15.18
C ALA A 23 3.58 -10.70 -15.58
N GLU A 24 3.24 -11.76 -14.85
CA GLU A 24 2.06 -12.59 -15.05
C GLU A 24 1.18 -12.55 -13.79
N LEU A 25 -0.11 -12.28 -13.95
CA LEU A 25 -1.09 -12.49 -12.89
C LEU A 25 -1.39 -14.00 -12.80
N VAL A 26 -0.80 -14.67 -11.81
CA VAL A 26 -0.97 -16.12 -11.62
C VAL A 26 -2.35 -16.44 -11.05
N ASP A 27 -2.84 -15.58 -10.14
CA ASP A 27 -4.09 -15.76 -9.44
C ASP A 27 -4.60 -14.42 -8.89
N ALA A 28 -5.91 -14.24 -8.88
CA ALA A 28 -6.58 -13.16 -8.17
C ALA A 28 -7.95 -13.65 -7.69
N ARG A 29 -8.15 -13.65 -6.38
CA ARG A 29 -9.38 -14.18 -5.78
C ARG A 29 -9.87 -13.32 -4.64
N LYS A 30 -11.17 -13.33 -4.43
CA LYS A 30 -11.81 -12.78 -3.25
C LYS A 30 -11.50 -13.66 -2.04
N ILE A 31 -11.02 -13.04 -0.94
CA ILE A 31 -10.66 -13.74 0.29
C ILE A 31 -11.55 -13.37 1.47
N TRP A 32 -12.30 -12.23 1.36
CA TRP A 32 -13.23 -11.81 2.42
C TRP A 32 -14.27 -10.81 1.92
N ASP A 33 -15.54 -10.98 2.40
CA ASP A 33 -16.67 -10.12 2.07
C ASP A 33 -17.78 -10.12 3.13
N ARG A 34 -17.48 -10.44 4.40
CA ARG A 34 -18.52 -10.67 5.41
C ARG A 34 -19.27 -9.40 5.82
N ALA A 35 -18.58 -8.27 5.94
CA ALA A 35 -19.24 -6.98 6.22
C ALA A 35 -19.83 -6.36 4.94
N PRO A 36 -20.77 -5.41 5.01
CA PRO A 36 -21.27 -4.66 3.85
C PRO A 36 -20.16 -3.91 3.10
N HIS A 37 -19.16 -3.37 3.82
CA HIS A 37 -17.99 -2.68 3.27
C HIS A 37 -16.72 -3.20 3.93
N ASN A 38 -15.80 -3.75 3.13
CA ASN A 38 -14.50 -4.30 3.57
C ASN A 38 -13.41 -3.61 2.74
N ALA A 39 -12.51 -2.84 3.38
CA ALA A 39 -11.59 -1.96 2.64
C ALA A 39 -10.29 -1.67 3.38
N PHE A 40 -9.32 -1.05 2.68
CA PHE A 40 -8.08 -0.50 3.20
C PHE A 40 -7.16 -1.56 3.78
N THR A 41 -6.68 -2.46 2.92
CA THR A 41 -5.94 -3.65 3.33
C THR A 41 -4.47 -3.37 3.68
N ASP A 42 -3.89 -4.34 4.39
CA ASP A 42 -2.45 -4.59 4.45
C ASP A 42 -2.20 -6.09 4.64
N LEU A 43 -0.99 -6.56 4.32
CA LEU A 43 -0.63 -7.97 4.28
C LEU A 43 0.75 -8.18 4.88
N ILE A 44 0.91 -9.22 5.67
CA ILE A 44 2.20 -9.68 6.19
C ILE A 44 2.24 -11.20 6.28
N ARG A 45 3.45 -11.78 6.16
CA ARG A 45 3.74 -13.15 6.55
C ARG A 45 4.52 -13.13 7.86
N PHE A 46 4.01 -13.84 8.87
CA PHE A 46 4.57 -13.86 10.21
C PHE A 46 4.41 -15.27 10.81
N HIS A 47 5.48 -15.85 11.37
CA HIS A 47 5.51 -17.21 11.93
C HIS A 47 4.84 -18.24 11.00
N ASP A 48 5.27 -18.26 9.72
CA ASP A 48 4.76 -19.17 8.67
C ASP A 48 3.26 -19.08 8.37
N ARG A 49 2.59 -18.05 8.83
CA ARG A 49 1.19 -17.75 8.52
C ARG A 49 1.06 -16.40 7.81
N TRP A 50 0.04 -16.30 7.02
CA TRP A 50 -0.41 -15.04 6.41
C TRP A 50 -1.35 -14.32 7.36
N PHE A 51 -1.21 -13.00 7.44
CA PHE A 51 -2.17 -12.11 8.09
C PHE A 51 -2.54 -10.99 7.13
N CYS A 52 -3.84 -10.82 6.90
CA CYS A 52 -4.39 -9.68 6.17
C CYS A 52 -5.25 -8.86 7.13
N VAL A 53 -5.01 -7.56 7.15
CA VAL A 53 -5.75 -6.63 7.99
C VAL A 53 -6.51 -5.64 7.13
N PHE A 54 -7.69 -5.22 7.56
CA PHE A 54 -8.54 -4.28 6.84
C PHE A 54 -9.64 -3.71 7.76
N ARG A 55 -10.36 -2.70 7.27
CA ARG A 55 -11.53 -2.16 7.94
C ARG A 55 -12.80 -2.87 7.49
N GLU A 56 -13.67 -3.22 8.43
CA GLU A 56 -15.07 -3.60 8.22
C GLU A 56 -16.00 -2.50 8.71
N GLY A 57 -17.15 -2.31 8.05
CA GLY A 57 -18.20 -1.39 8.47
C GLY A 57 -19.40 -1.43 7.55
N GLN A 58 -20.46 -0.68 7.86
CA GLN A 58 -21.67 -0.59 7.03
C GLN A 58 -21.40 0.15 5.71
N ALA A 59 -20.49 1.12 5.70
CA ALA A 59 -20.14 1.93 4.54
C ALA A 59 -18.67 2.37 4.60
N HIS A 60 -18.21 3.05 3.55
CA HIS A 60 -16.87 3.64 3.47
C HIS A 60 -16.56 4.58 4.66
N VAL A 61 -17.57 5.32 5.13
CA VAL A 61 -17.55 6.11 6.36
C VAL A 61 -18.78 5.72 7.16
N ALA A 62 -18.58 5.16 8.35
CA ALA A 62 -19.66 4.71 9.23
C ALA A 62 -19.15 4.64 10.67
N ALA A 63 -20.03 4.90 11.65
CA ALA A 63 -19.65 4.94 13.05
C ALA A 63 -19.23 3.58 13.63
N ASP A 64 -19.52 2.47 12.93
CA ASP A 64 -19.28 1.09 13.33
C ASP A 64 -17.99 0.48 12.77
N GLY A 65 -17.09 1.30 12.20
CA GLY A 65 -15.85 0.81 11.64
C GLY A 65 -14.99 0.06 12.66
N ALA A 66 -14.56 -1.14 12.27
CA ALA A 66 -13.72 -2.04 13.06
C ALA A 66 -12.53 -2.52 12.23
N LEU A 67 -11.41 -2.87 12.89
CA LEU A 67 -10.26 -3.45 12.21
C LEU A 67 -10.32 -4.96 12.32
N ARG A 68 -10.45 -5.63 11.18
CA ARG A 68 -10.43 -7.08 11.04
C ARG A 68 -9.02 -7.57 10.79
N VAL A 69 -8.65 -8.65 11.48
CA VAL A 69 -7.46 -9.46 11.17
C VAL A 69 -7.96 -10.83 10.72
N ILE A 70 -7.55 -11.26 9.54
CA ILE A 70 -7.75 -12.62 9.06
C ILE A 70 -6.42 -13.31 8.89
N THR A 71 -6.39 -14.63 9.01
CA THR A 71 -5.18 -15.44 8.90
C THR A 71 -5.38 -16.64 7.97
N SER A 72 -4.28 -17.09 7.39
CA SER A 72 -4.22 -18.28 6.53
C SER A 72 -2.86 -18.95 6.62
N VAL A 73 -2.80 -20.26 6.48
CA VAL A 73 -1.55 -21.03 6.36
C VAL A 73 -1.02 -21.00 4.92
N ASP A 74 -1.92 -21.12 3.95
CA ASP A 74 -1.60 -21.33 2.54
C ASP A 74 -1.96 -20.16 1.62
N GLY A 75 -2.63 -19.11 2.18
CA GLY A 75 -3.13 -17.96 1.43
C GLY A 75 -4.35 -18.30 0.54
N ARG A 76 -5.02 -19.43 0.78
CA ARG A 76 -6.25 -19.85 0.09
C ARG A 76 -7.44 -19.79 1.01
N ASP A 77 -7.35 -20.49 2.13
CA ASP A 77 -8.40 -20.57 3.14
C ASP A 77 -8.11 -19.56 4.24
N TRP A 78 -9.06 -18.63 4.45
CA TRP A 78 -8.91 -17.52 5.39
C TRP A 78 -9.94 -17.59 6.49
N GLU A 79 -9.47 -17.42 7.72
CA GLU A 79 -10.30 -17.39 8.92
C GLU A 79 -10.09 -16.08 9.69
N SER A 80 -11.10 -15.72 10.50
CA SER A 80 -11.00 -14.55 11.38
C SER A 80 -10.05 -14.86 12.53
N ALA A 81 -8.98 -14.07 12.68
CA ALA A 81 -8.07 -14.13 13.82
C ALA A 81 -8.47 -13.14 14.92
N ALA A 82 -8.88 -11.91 14.55
CA ALA A 82 -9.31 -10.90 15.51
C ALA A 82 -10.25 -9.86 14.88
N LEU A 83 -11.03 -9.18 15.75
CA LEU A 83 -11.78 -7.99 15.42
C LEU A 83 -11.57 -6.94 16.52
N LEU A 84 -10.92 -5.84 16.15
CA LEU A 84 -10.67 -4.71 17.04
C LEU A 84 -11.78 -3.68 16.83
N THR A 85 -12.47 -3.33 17.90
CA THR A 85 -13.60 -2.40 17.88
C THR A 85 -13.36 -1.21 18.78
N SER A 86 -14.11 -0.12 18.58
CA SER A 86 -14.11 1.04 19.47
C SER A 86 -15.54 1.51 19.69
N THR A 87 -15.84 1.93 20.90
CA THR A 87 -17.10 2.63 21.25
C THR A 87 -16.98 4.14 21.07
N ASN A 88 -15.74 4.64 20.82
CA ASN A 88 -15.45 6.07 20.80
C ASN A 88 -15.44 6.65 19.37
N GLY A 89 -15.54 5.84 18.32
CA GLY A 89 -15.55 6.28 16.92
C GLY A 89 -15.20 5.19 15.92
N ASP A 90 -15.15 5.58 14.64
CA ASP A 90 -14.85 4.72 13.48
C ASP A 90 -13.36 4.37 13.44
N LEU A 91 -13.01 3.09 13.62
CA LEU A 91 -11.64 2.61 13.40
C LEU A 91 -11.36 2.43 11.91
N ARG A 92 -10.22 2.97 11.44
CA ARG A 92 -9.93 3.07 10.01
C ARG A 92 -8.50 2.68 9.67
N ASP A 93 -8.35 2.21 8.41
CA ASP A 93 -7.08 2.10 7.67
C ASP A 93 -6.01 1.27 8.37
N ALA A 94 -6.36 0.02 8.67
CA ALA A 94 -5.44 -0.93 9.28
C ALA A 94 -4.16 -1.13 8.45
N LYS A 95 -3.01 -0.99 9.10
CA LYS A 95 -1.69 -1.32 8.55
C LYS A 95 -0.95 -2.23 9.53
N ILE A 96 -0.19 -3.18 9.00
CA ILE A 96 0.49 -4.18 9.81
C ILE A 96 1.98 -4.26 9.47
N THR A 97 2.82 -4.39 10.48
CA THR A 97 4.27 -4.56 10.34
C THR A 97 4.82 -5.43 11.46
N GLU A 98 5.96 -6.05 11.24
CA GLU A 98 6.72 -6.73 12.29
C GLU A 98 7.66 -5.74 12.98
N THR A 99 7.69 -5.79 14.30
CA THR A 99 8.60 -4.99 15.12
C THR A 99 9.95 -5.68 15.27
N PRO A 100 11.04 -4.96 15.63
CA PRO A 100 12.37 -5.55 15.81
C PRO A 100 12.44 -6.62 16.92
N ASP A 101 11.49 -6.63 17.85
CA ASP A 101 11.36 -7.65 18.91
C ASP A 101 10.39 -8.80 18.51
N HIS A 102 10.20 -9.00 17.18
CA HIS A 102 9.42 -10.09 16.59
C HIS A 102 7.98 -10.17 17.09
N ARG A 103 7.29 -9.02 17.15
CA ARG A 103 5.84 -8.93 17.36
C ARG A 103 5.19 -8.26 16.16
N LEU A 104 3.92 -8.50 16.00
CA LEU A 104 3.09 -7.73 15.09
C LEU A 104 2.72 -6.40 15.74
N MET A 105 2.84 -5.31 14.97
CA MET A 105 2.27 -4.01 15.27
C MET A 105 1.19 -3.73 14.21
N LEU A 106 -0.06 -3.61 14.65
CA LEU A 106 -1.16 -3.11 13.85
C LEU A 106 -1.34 -1.64 14.18
N SER A 107 -1.35 -0.78 13.19
CA SER A 107 -1.67 0.63 13.32
C SER A 107 -2.93 0.98 12.54
N GLY A 108 -3.64 2.00 12.99
CA GLY A 108 -4.82 2.55 12.36
C GLY A 108 -5.16 3.90 12.98
N ALA A 109 -6.30 4.46 12.62
CA ALA A 109 -6.77 5.69 13.24
C ALA A 109 -8.23 5.54 13.70
N ILE A 110 -8.58 6.28 14.74
CA ILE A 110 -9.97 6.49 15.11
C ILE A 110 -10.43 7.83 14.53
N ALA A 111 -11.55 7.83 13.83
CA ALA A 111 -12.28 9.03 13.46
C ALA A 111 -13.37 9.26 14.51
N TYR A 112 -13.25 10.35 15.24
CA TYR A 112 -14.17 10.71 16.30
C TYR A 112 -15.50 11.27 15.74
N PRO A 113 -16.60 11.18 16.49
CA PRO A 113 -17.88 11.79 16.13
C PRO A 113 -17.74 13.29 15.88
N LYS A 114 -18.63 13.84 15.04
CA LYS A 114 -18.67 15.29 14.79
C LYS A 114 -18.92 16.05 16.11
N GLY A 115 -18.12 17.08 16.36
CA GLY A 115 -18.17 17.90 17.57
C GLY A 115 -17.22 17.45 18.67
N SER A 116 -16.46 16.38 18.48
CA SER A 116 -15.36 16.00 19.37
C SER A 116 -14.22 17.03 19.31
N GLU A 117 -13.40 17.09 20.35
CA GLU A 117 -12.23 17.98 20.45
C GLU A 117 -11.25 17.77 19.29
N PHE A 118 -11.01 16.50 18.93
CA PHE A 118 -10.17 16.10 17.81
C PHE A 118 -11.00 15.37 16.75
N LYS A 119 -10.59 15.48 15.46
CA LYS A 119 -11.21 14.72 14.38
C LYS A 119 -10.68 13.28 14.34
N HIS A 120 -9.38 13.11 14.51
CA HIS A 120 -8.70 11.83 14.37
C HIS A 120 -7.59 11.68 15.41
N GLN A 121 -7.32 10.40 15.75
CA GLN A 121 -6.16 10.00 16.54
C GLN A 121 -5.62 8.69 15.99
N SER A 122 -4.31 8.60 15.78
CA SER A 122 -3.65 7.36 15.40
C SER A 122 -3.46 6.45 16.61
N LEU A 123 -3.67 5.16 16.39
CA LEU A 123 -3.62 4.12 17.40
C LEU A 123 -2.71 2.97 16.93
N ALA A 124 -2.12 2.26 17.87
CA ALA A 124 -1.38 1.03 17.62
C ALA A 124 -1.77 -0.07 18.60
N TRP A 125 -1.75 -1.31 18.12
CA TRP A 125 -1.95 -2.54 18.89
C TRP A 125 -0.78 -3.49 18.63
N PHE A 126 -0.43 -4.32 19.60
CA PHE A 126 0.69 -5.25 19.51
C PHE A 126 0.23 -6.67 19.81
N SER A 127 0.79 -7.64 19.08
CA SER A 127 0.48 -9.05 19.25
C SER A 127 1.73 -9.90 19.03
N ALA A 128 1.89 -10.96 19.80
CA ALA A 128 2.94 -11.96 19.59
C ALA A 128 2.52 -13.08 18.63
N ASP A 129 1.22 -13.24 18.37
CA ASP A 129 0.65 -14.39 17.65
C ASP A 129 -0.36 -14.01 16.54
N GLY A 130 -0.71 -12.72 16.43
CA GLY A 130 -1.70 -12.20 15.47
C GLY A 130 -3.15 -12.46 15.86
N THR A 131 -3.42 -13.12 17.00
CA THR A 131 -4.79 -13.42 17.49
C THR A 131 -5.10 -12.63 18.76
N ASN A 132 -4.15 -12.55 19.67
CA ASN A 132 -4.27 -11.84 20.94
C ASN A 132 -3.60 -10.46 20.83
N TRP A 133 -4.39 -9.40 20.89
CA TRP A 133 -3.93 -8.04 20.72
C TRP A 133 -3.97 -7.24 22.02
N SER A 134 -2.98 -6.39 22.22
CA SER A 134 -2.94 -5.47 23.36
C SER A 134 -4.12 -4.50 23.33
N ARG A 135 -4.33 -3.76 24.43
CA ARG A 135 -5.11 -2.54 24.40
C ARG A 135 -4.47 -1.53 23.43
N PRO A 136 -5.26 -0.63 22.80
CA PRO A 136 -4.72 0.40 21.93
C PRO A 136 -3.78 1.34 22.68
N VAL A 137 -2.72 1.73 22.01
CA VAL A 137 -1.81 2.80 22.44
C VAL A 137 -1.98 3.97 21.48
N THR A 138 -2.18 5.17 22.01
CA THR A 138 -2.19 6.40 21.22
C THR A 138 -0.78 6.67 20.69
N ILE A 139 -0.67 6.87 19.38
CA ILE A 139 0.58 7.20 18.69
C ILE A 139 0.47 8.51 17.93
N GLY A 140 1.55 9.29 17.92
CA GLY A 140 1.57 10.62 17.28
C GLY A 140 0.65 11.63 17.95
N GLU A 141 0.52 12.79 17.33
CA GLU A 141 -0.28 13.91 17.80
C GLU A 141 -1.75 13.78 17.35
N PRO A 142 -2.72 14.36 18.10
CA PRO A 142 -4.09 14.48 17.63
C PRO A 142 -4.18 15.21 16.28
N ASN A 143 -5.10 14.79 15.44
CA ASN A 143 -5.32 15.31 14.08
C ASN A 143 -4.14 15.06 13.11
N PHE A 144 -3.16 14.24 13.47
CA PHE A 144 -2.19 13.68 12.56
C PHE A 144 -2.45 12.19 12.38
N TRP A 145 -2.74 11.81 11.13
CA TRP A 145 -2.95 10.43 10.76
C TRP A 145 -1.64 9.80 10.32
N LEU A 146 -1.00 9.03 11.22
CA LEU A 146 0.19 8.25 10.93
C LEU A 146 -0.24 7.07 10.04
N TRP A 147 0.08 7.16 8.74
CA TRP A 147 -0.53 6.28 7.75
C TRP A 147 -0.01 4.84 7.83
N ARG A 148 1.30 4.66 7.73
CA ARG A 148 1.97 3.35 7.75
C ARG A 148 3.28 3.46 8.52
N THR A 149 3.58 2.48 9.35
CA THR A 149 4.86 2.41 10.07
C THR A 149 5.80 1.47 9.33
N THR A 150 7.02 1.94 9.05
CA THR A 150 8.11 1.16 8.43
C THR A 150 9.31 1.18 9.34
N TRP A 151 9.90 0.00 9.59
CA TRP A 151 11.08 -0.15 10.44
C TRP A 151 12.37 -0.13 9.61
N GLN A 152 13.37 0.63 10.07
CA GLN A 152 14.70 0.69 9.50
C GLN A 152 15.74 0.69 10.61
N LYS A 153 16.64 -0.31 10.61
CA LYS A 153 17.71 -0.44 11.62
C LYS A 153 17.22 -0.29 13.07
N GLY A 154 16.11 -0.97 13.39
CA GLY A 154 15.54 -0.97 14.74
C GLY A 154 14.74 0.28 15.11
N ARG A 155 14.56 1.25 14.20
CA ARG A 155 13.77 2.46 14.41
C ARG A 155 12.55 2.48 13.51
N ALA A 156 11.41 2.83 14.07
CA ALA A 156 10.16 3.02 13.32
C ALA A 156 10.09 4.42 12.72
N TYR A 157 9.56 4.51 11.50
CA TYR A 157 9.27 5.77 10.81
C TYR A 157 7.83 5.73 10.30
N SER A 158 7.12 6.85 10.40
CA SER A 158 5.77 6.99 9.88
C SER A 158 5.53 8.41 9.37
N VAL A 159 4.93 8.53 8.20
CA VAL A 159 4.45 9.83 7.72
C VAL A 159 3.04 10.04 8.22
N GLY A 160 2.84 11.13 8.95
CA GLY A 160 1.54 11.58 9.41
C GLY A 160 1.07 12.79 8.62
N TYR A 161 -0.15 12.74 8.10
CA TYR A 161 -0.76 13.90 7.46
C TYR A 161 -1.81 14.55 8.36
N GLU A 162 -1.89 15.87 8.26
CA GLU A 162 -2.78 16.68 9.09
C GLU A 162 -4.23 16.61 8.57
N THR A 163 -5.19 16.45 9.46
CA THR A 163 -6.60 16.20 9.12
C THR A 163 -7.57 17.31 9.54
N SER A 164 -7.11 18.35 10.24
CA SER A 164 -7.97 19.45 10.70
C SER A 164 -8.07 20.62 9.69
N GLY A 165 -7.24 20.61 8.63
CA GLY A 165 -7.32 21.58 7.54
C GLY A 165 -5.99 22.21 7.12
N LYS A 166 -4.90 21.92 7.83
CA LYS A 166 -3.54 22.31 7.43
C LYS A 166 -3.06 21.34 6.33
N LYS A 167 -2.58 21.85 5.23
CA LYS A 167 -2.09 21.06 4.09
C LYS A 167 -0.65 20.59 4.33
N LEU A 168 -0.46 19.74 5.33
CA LEU A 168 0.84 19.41 5.90
C LEU A 168 0.99 17.90 6.14
N ALA A 169 2.14 17.36 5.78
CA ALA A 169 2.62 16.04 6.21
C ALA A 169 3.89 16.19 7.06
N ARG A 170 4.04 15.33 8.08
CA ARG A 170 5.20 15.25 8.97
C ARG A 170 5.84 13.88 8.89
N LEU A 171 7.14 13.79 9.16
CA LEU A 171 7.79 12.53 9.43
C LEU A 171 7.98 12.37 10.93
N TYR A 172 7.50 11.26 11.42
CA TYR A 172 7.68 10.82 12.81
C TYR A 172 8.66 9.68 12.87
N SER A 173 9.36 9.57 14.00
CA SER A 173 10.19 8.41 14.32
C SER A 173 9.94 7.90 15.73
N SER A 174 10.22 6.62 15.97
CA SER A 174 10.03 5.97 17.26
C SER A 174 11.08 4.89 17.47
N ALA A 175 11.57 4.75 18.71
CA ALA A 175 12.45 3.65 19.09
C ALA A 175 11.69 2.37 19.46
N ASN A 176 10.39 2.46 19.76
CA ASN A 176 9.62 1.36 20.35
C ASN A 176 8.24 1.13 19.68
N GLY A 177 7.89 1.93 18.66
CA GLY A 177 6.58 1.88 17.98
C GLY A 177 5.40 2.38 18.81
N LYS A 178 5.64 2.88 20.02
CA LYS A 178 4.59 3.37 20.95
C LYS A 178 4.65 4.88 21.15
N THR A 179 5.86 5.43 21.26
CA THR A 179 6.09 6.86 21.42
C THR A 179 6.73 7.37 20.13
N PHE A 180 5.99 8.16 19.37
CA PHE A 180 6.44 8.78 18.14
C PHE A 180 6.77 10.25 18.37
N GLU A 181 7.97 10.64 17.97
CA GLU A 181 8.48 12.00 18.03
C GLU A 181 8.55 12.59 16.63
N THR A 182 8.27 13.86 16.49
CA THR A 182 8.42 14.59 15.22
C THR A 182 9.88 14.65 14.81
N LEU A 183 10.25 14.00 13.70
CA LEU A 183 11.58 14.07 13.11
C LEU A 183 11.66 15.24 12.10
N VAL A 184 10.66 15.36 11.21
CA VAL A 184 10.58 16.44 10.24
C VAL A 184 9.22 17.11 10.37
N PRO A 185 9.16 18.32 10.97
CA PRO A 185 7.89 19.02 11.24
C PRO A 185 7.09 19.37 9.98
N SER A 186 7.80 19.66 8.88
CA SER A 186 7.22 19.95 7.57
C SER A 186 7.92 19.08 6.52
N LEU A 187 7.46 17.85 6.40
CA LEU A 187 7.96 16.89 5.41
C LEU A 187 7.51 17.28 3.99
N PHE A 188 6.25 17.67 3.87
CA PHE A 188 5.63 18.14 2.63
C PHE A 188 4.48 19.09 2.93
N GLU A 189 4.40 20.18 2.18
CA GLU A 189 3.36 21.20 2.33
C GLU A 189 2.61 21.46 1.02
N GLY A 190 1.36 21.86 1.16
CA GLY A 190 0.49 22.21 0.03
C GLY A 190 -0.11 21.00 -0.70
N GLY A 191 -1.10 21.25 -1.57
CA GLY A 191 -1.72 20.23 -2.40
C GLY A 191 -2.43 19.11 -1.63
N TRP A 192 -2.78 19.27 -0.35
CA TRP A 192 -3.45 18.26 0.49
C TRP A 192 -2.71 16.92 0.49
N PRO A 193 -1.47 16.85 1.04
CA PRO A 193 -0.76 15.60 1.20
C PRO A 193 -1.54 14.69 2.16
N ASN A 194 -1.51 13.37 1.89
CA ASN A 194 -2.15 12.40 2.74
C ASN A 194 -1.42 11.05 2.73
N GLU A 195 -2.01 9.98 2.27
CA GLU A 195 -1.49 8.62 2.32
C GLU A 195 -0.09 8.49 1.70
N SER A 196 0.76 7.68 2.32
CA SER A 196 2.13 7.51 1.86
C SER A 196 2.66 6.11 2.09
N SER A 197 3.75 5.77 1.42
CA SER A 197 4.52 4.56 1.68
C SER A 197 5.99 4.90 1.75
N LEU A 198 6.64 4.55 2.86
CA LEU A 198 8.09 4.63 3.04
C LEU A 198 8.73 3.32 2.62
N LEU A 199 9.87 3.41 1.94
CA LEU A 199 10.74 2.30 1.61
C LEU A 199 12.19 2.71 1.84
N PHE A 200 12.94 1.92 2.62
CA PHE A 200 14.36 2.14 2.84
C PHE A 200 15.18 1.18 1.98
N LEU A 201 16.17 1.72 1.29
CA LEU A 201 17.04 0.97 0.40
C LEU A 201 18.30 0.48 1.13
N PRO A 202 19.03 -0.54 0.60
CA PRO A 202 20.23 -1.05 1.24
C PRO A 202 21.37 -0.03 1.39
N ASP A 203 21.38 1.04 0.58
CA ASP A 203 22.33 2.14 0.63
C ASP A 203 21.90 3.30 1.56
N ASP A 204 20.94 3.03 2.46
CA ASP A 204 20.36 3.97 3.43
C ASP A 204 19.61 5.15 2.80
N ARG A 205 19.23 5.07 1.54
CA ARG A 205 18.26 6.01 0.97
C ARG A 205 16.85 5.65 1.45
N GLY A 206 16.09 6.66 1.85
CA GLY A 206 14.66 6.56 2.11
C GLY A 206 13.88 7.10 0.91
N LEU A 207 12.86 6.37 0.50
CA LEU A 207 11.88 6.78 -0.51
C LEU A 207 10.52 6.99 0.17
N CYS A 208 9.79 8.01 -0.23
CA CYS A 208 8.43 8.29 0.22
C CYS A 208 7.53 8.50 -1.00
N LEU A 209 6.65 7.54 -1.29
CA LEU A 209 5.61 7.72 -2.30
C LEU A 209 4.39 8.32 -1.62
N LEU A 210 4.03 9.57 -1.97
CA LEU A 210 3.03 10.37 -1.29
C LEU A 210 1.87 10.71 -2.24
N ARG A 211 0.64 10.42 -1.81
CA ARG A 211 -0.60 10.89 -2.43
C ARG A 211 -0.84 12.36 -2.11
N ARG A 212 -1.36 13.09 -3.09
CA ARG A 212 -1.81 14.48 -2.95
C ARG A 212 -3.17 14.64 -3.64
N ASP A 213 -4.14 15.22 -2.94
CA ASP A 213 -5.51 15.36 -3.45
C ASP A 213 -5.82 16.75 -4.04
N GLY A 214 -5.14 17.81 -3.58
CA GLY A 214 -5.29 19.16 -4.11
C GLY A 214 -4.52 19.37 -5.41
N ALA A 215 -4.96 20.35 -6.20
CA ALA A 215 -4.34 20.70 -7.46
C ALA A 215 -2.81 20.90 -7.34
N PRO A 216 -2.02 20.37 -8.29
CA PRO A 216 -2.40 19.61 -9.49
C PRO A 216 -2.83 18.16 -9.20
N GLY A 217 -2.77 17.66 -7.96
CA GLY A 217 -3.26 16.35 -7.55
C GLY A 217 -2.38 15.16 -7.95
N SER A 218 -1.19 15.42 -8.48
CA SER A 218 -0.22 14.38 -8.84
C SER A 218 0.49 13.82 -7.60
N GLY A 219 0.82 12.52 -7.63
CA GLY A 219 1.64 11.88 -6.62
C GLY A 219 3.04 12.49 -6.54
N GLN A 220 3.67 12.38 -5.39
CA GLN A 220 5.00 12.91 -5.13
C GLN A 220 5.94 11.77 -4.73
N LEU A 221 7.17 11.82 -5.19
CA LEU A 221 8.25 10.95 -4.75
C LEU A 221 9.28 11.77 -3.97
N GLY A 222 9.33 11.52 -2.66
CA GLY A 222 10.37 12.06 -1.79
C GLY A 222 11.56 11.12 -1.71
N MET A 223 12.76 11.69 -1.63
CA MET A 223 14.01 10.98 -1.43
C MET A 223 14.82 11.65 -0.35
N ALA A 224 15.43 10.86 0.54
CA ALA A 224 16.33 11.35 1.60
C ALA A 224 17.45 10.33 1.87
N ARG A 225 18.53 10.80 2.49
CA ARG A 225 19.55 9.95 3.12
C ARG A 225 19.44 10.03 4.63
N ALA A 226 19.93 9.00 5.32
CA ALA A 226 20.01 9.06 6.77
C ALA A 226 20.74 10.35 7.22
N PRO A 227 20.27 11.04 8.25
CA PRO A 227 19.24 10.67 9.23
C PRO A 227 17.80 10.97 8.82
N TYR A 228 17.48 11.19 7.54
CA TYR A 228 16.15 11.40 6.96
C TYR A 228 15.48 12.73 7.37
N GLU A 229 16.27 13.74 7.62
CA GLU A 229 15.81 15.09 8.00
C GLU A 229 15.57 15.99 6.79
N LYS A 230 16.26 15.73 5.65
CA LYS A 230 16.19 16.52 4.42
C LYS A 230 15.67 15.68 3.28
N TRP A 231 14.54 16.08 2.69
CA TRP A 231 13.85 15.39 1.61
C TRP A 231 13.82 16.22 0.33
N GLU A 232 14.16 15.61 -0.77
CA GLU A 232 14.00 16.15 -2.12
C GLU A 232 12.77 15.51 -2.76
N TRP A 233 11.96 16.33 -3.45
CA TRP A 233 10.68 15.87 -3.98
C TRP A 233 10.63 15.99 -5.49
N LYS A 234 10.10 14.95 -6.15
CA LYS A 234 9.78 14.91 -7.58
C LYS A 234 8.29 14.73 -7.76
N ASP A 235 7.68 15.54 -8.63
CA ASP A 235 6.30 15.35 -9.06
C ASP A 235 6.23 14.21 -10.07
N LEU A 236 5.34 13.24 -9.84
CA LEU A 236 5.20 12.06 -10.71
C LEU A 236 4.37 12.35 -11.97
N GLY A 237 3.73 13.51 -12.05
CA GLY A 237 2.86 13.88 -13.19
C GLY A 237 1.59 13.06 -13.32
N ILE A 238 1.32 12.13 -12.40
CA ILE A 238 0.18 11.23 -12.42
C ILE A 238 -0.51 11.20 -11.06
N LYS A 239 -1.85 11.19 -11.06
CA LYS A 239 -2.65 11.04 -9.83
C LYS A 239 -2.60 9.61 -9.34
N ILE A 240 -2.29 9.42 -8.05
CA ILE A 240 -2.26 8.13 -7.37
C ILE A 240 -3.13 8.14 -6.11
N GLY A 241 -3.58 6.96 -5.66
CA GLY A 241 -4.23 6.75 -4.36
C GLY A 241 -3.74 5.48 -3.69
N GLY A 242 -3.79 5.43 -2.36
CA GLY A 242 -3.46 4.27 -1.55
C GLY A 242 -2.09 3.65 -1.83
N PRO A 243 -0.99 4.41 -1.86
CA PRO A 243 0.30 3.92 -2.30
C PRO A 243 0.87 2.86 -1.35
N ALA A 244 1.50 1.84 -1.93
CA ALA A 244 2.35 0.87 -1.23
C ALA A 244 3.60 0.59 -2.07
N LEU A 245 4.75 0.43 -1.42
CA LEU A 245 6.04 0.16 -2.06
C LEU A 245 6.64 -1.13 -1.54
N ILE A 246 7.29 -1.87 -2.44
CA ILE A 246 8.16 -2.99 -2.09
C ILE A 246 9.37 -3.02 -3.03
N ARG A 247 10.53 -3.38 -2.48
CA ARG A 247 11.71 -3.71 -3.27
C ARG A 247 11.77 -5.22 -3.48
N LEU A 248 11.87 -5.65 -4.73
CA LEU A 248 12.05 -7.04 -5.09
C LEU A 248 13.49 -7.51 -4.81
N PRO A 249 13.73 -8.84 -4.72
CA PRO A 249 15.09 -9.37 -4.51
C PRO A 249 16.10 -8.97 -5.58
N ASP A 250 15.65 -8.74 -6.81
CA ASP A 250 16.49 -8.29 -7.94
C ASP A 250 16.77 -6.77 -7.91
N GLY A 251 16.27 -6.05 -6.92
CA GLY A 251 16.49 -4.63 -6.71
C GLY A 251 15.43 -3.72 -7.33
N ARG A 252 14.58 -4.20 -8.22
CA ARG A 252 13.48 -3.40 -8.79
C ARG A 252 12.49 -2.99 -7.71
N ILE A 253 11.85 -1.84 -7.89
CA ILE A 253 10.86 -1.31 -6.95
C ILE A 253 9.48 -1.37 -7.60
N VAL A 254 8.56 -2.04 -6.92
CA VAL A 254 7.14 -2.10 -7.30
C VAL A 254 6.34 -1.15 -6.42
N ALA A 255 5.53 -0.32 -7.06
CA ALA A 255 4.47 0.45 -6.42
C ALA A 255 3.12 -0.19 -6.73
N ALA A 256 2.30 -0.41 -5.72
CA ALA A 256 0.87 -0.67 -5.89
C ALA A 256 0.10 0.61 -5.60
N VAL A 257 -0.71 1.05 -6.56
CA VAL A 257 -1.42 2.34 -6.49
C VAL A 257 -2.82 2.22 -7.08
N ARG A 258 -3.72 3.10 -6.67
CA ARG A 258 -4.92 3.41 -7.44
C ARG A 258 -4.54 4.40 -8.53
N LEU A 259 -4.84 4.06 -9.79
CA LEU A 259 -4.72 4.98 -10.92
C LEU A 259 -6.10 5.50 -11.34
N TYR A 260 -6.11 6.72 -11.90
CA TYR A 260 -7.33 7.45 -12.25
C TYR A 260 -7.37 7.87 -13.73
N ASP A 261 -6.32 7.60 -14.47
CA ASP A 261 -6.24 7.83 -15.92
C ASP A 261 -7.07 6.77 -16.65
N GLY A 262 -8.25 7.15 -17.10
CA GLY A 262 -9.26 6.24 -17.66
C GLY A 262 -10.10 5.58 -16.55
N THR A 263 -10.23 4.25 -16.57
CA THR A 263 -10.98 3.52 -15.55
C THR A 263 -10.20 3.44 -14.24
N VAL A 264 -10.84 3.82 -13.13
CA VAL A 264 -10.24 3.70 -11.78
C VAL A 264 -9.93 2.24 -11.50
N ARG A 265 -8.70 1.96 -11.09
CA ARG A 265 -8.19 0.60 -10.92
C ARG A 265 -7.04 0.51 -9.92
N THR A 266 -6.83 -0.68 -9.38
CA THR A 266 -5.61 -1.05 -8.67
C THR A 266 -4.57 -1.50 -9.68
N SER A 267 -3.40 -0.89 -9.65
CA SER A 267 -2.32 -1.18 -10.59
C SER A 267 -0.99 -1.41 -9.89
N LEU A 268 -0.18 -2.28 -10.48
CA LEU A 268 1.23 -2.44 -10.15
C LEU A 268 2.05 -1.68 -11.19
N ALA A 269 2.99 -0.87 -10.69
CA ALA A 269 3.85 -0.04 -11.51
C ALA A 269 5.32 -0.17 -11.07
N TRP A 270 6.24 -0.12 -12.02
CA TRP A 270 7.65 0.08 -11.74
C TRP A 270 7.87 1.51 -11.25
N LEU A 271 8.58 1.66 -10.16
CA LEU A 271 9.08 2.95 -9.70
C LEU A 271 10.56 3.09 -10.06
N ASP A 272 10.86 4.07 -10.92
CA ASP A 272 12.22 4.55 -11.16
C ASP A 272 12.46 5.79 -10.27
N PRO A 273 13.24 5.65 -9.17
CA PRO A 273 13.48 6.78 -8.27
C PRO A 273 14.33 7.88 -8.91
N GLU A 274 15.26 7.50 -9.78
CA GLU A 274 16.18 8.47 -10.40
C GLU A 274 15.44 9.33 -11.44
N ALA A 275 14.58 8.72 -12.24
CA ALA A 275 13.73 9.45 -13.18
C ALA A 275 12.50 10.09 -12.52
N GLY A 276 12.12 9.69 -11.29
CA GLY A 276 10.86 10.10 -10.67
C GLY A 276 9.66 9.65 -11.47
N LYS A 277 9.64 8.38 -11.93
CA LYS A 277 8.64 7.88 -12.88
C LYS A 277 7.98 6.61 -12.36
N LEU A 278 6.64 6.55 -12.49
CA LEU A 278 5.84 5.33 -12.38
C LEU A 278 5.48 4.83 -13.79
N THR A 279 5.70 3.53 -14.04
CA THR A 279 5.31 2.88 -15.29
C THR A 279 4.44 1.67 -14.98
N GLU A 280 3.14 1.78 -15.28
CA GLU A 280 2.19 0.67 -15.08
C GLU A 280 2.62 -0.55 -15.90
N PHE A 281 2.68 -1.72 -15.27
CA PHE A 281 2.97 -2.98 -15.96
C PHE A 281 1.89 -4.05 -15.78
N LEU A 282 1.02 -3.91 -14.76
CA LEU A 282 -0.04 -4.88 -14.52
C LEU A 282 -1.26 -4.21 -13.86
N LYS A 283 -2.43 -4.44 -14.46
CA LYS A 283 -3.73 -4.07 -13.89
C LYS A 283 -4.29 -5.26 -13.12
N LEU A 284 -4.71 -5.06 -11.88
CA LEU A 284 -5.43 -6.07 -11.13
C LEU A 284 -6.94 -5.98 -11.41
N PRO A 285 -7.68 -7.12 -11.39
CA PRO A 285 -9.13 -7.11 -11.48
C PRO A 285 -9.72 -6.23 -10.37
N SER A 286 -10.17 -5.03 -10.73
CA SER A 286 -10.61 -4.02 -9.75
C SER A 286 -11.36 -2.89 -10.43
N GLY A 287 -12.15 -2.14 -9.65
CA GLY A 287 -12.88 -0.97 -10.09
C GLY A 287 -13.66 -0.32 -8.96
N GLY A 288 -14.18 0.87 -9.22
CA GLY A 288 -14.92 1.65 -8.22
C GLY A 288 -14.04 2.06 -7.05
N ASP A 289 -14.53 1.86 -5.83
CA ASP A 289 -13.70 2.03 -4.63
C ASP A 289 -12.78 0.82 -4.49
N CYS A 290 -11.46 1.03 -4.63
CA CYS A 290 -10.49 -0.06 -4.72
C CYS A 290 -9.09 0.34 -4.27
N SER A 291 -8.13 -0.58 -4.27
CA SER A 291 -6.69 -0.41 -4.02
C SER A 291 -6.25 -0.58 -2.56
N TYR A 292 -5.36 0.25 -2.06
CA TYR A 292 -4.77 0.20 -0.70
C TYR A 292 -4.15 -1.16 -0.40
N ALA A 293 -3.14 -1.48 -1.20
CA ALA A 293 -2.52 -2.80 -1.20
C ALA A 293 -1.58 -3.03 0.00
N GLY A 294 -1.55 -4.28 0.45
CA GLY A 294 -0.43 -4.87 1.17
C GLY A 294 0.43 -5.70 0.21
N LEU A 295 1.75 -5.64 0.34
CA LEU A 295 2.70 -6.26 -0.56
C LEU A 295 3.66 -7.16 0.20
N VAL A 296 3.78 -8.43 -0.21
CA VAL A 296 4.74 -9.39 0.35
C VAL A 296 5.38 -10.18 -0.78
N TRP A 297 6.72 -10.26 -0.78
CA TRP A 297 7.45 -11.17 -1.63
C TRP A 297 7.64 -12.51 -0.91
N HIS A 298 7.16 -13.61 -1.50
CA HIS A 298 7.26 -14.95 -0.93
C HIS A 298 7.17 -16.01 -2.03
N ASP A 299 8.03 -17.04 -1.99
CA ASP A 299 8.09 -18.16 -2.93
C ASP A 299 8.12 -17.71 -4.40
N ASP A 300 9.04 -16.78 -4.73
CA ASP A 300 9.22 -16.21 -6.07
C ASP A 300 7.96 -15.54 -6.66
N LEU A 301 7.01 -15.16 -5.80
CA LEU A 301 5.78 -14.46 -6.15
C LEU A 301 5.65 -13.17 -5.35
N LEU A 302 5.09 -12.15 -5.97
CA LEU A 302 4.56 -10.99 -5.25
C LEU A 302 3.10 -11.25 -4.89
N TRP A 303 2.82 -11.29 -3.59
CA TRP A 303 1.49 -11.41 -3.02
C TRP A 303 0.95 -10.02 -2.74
N VAL A 304 -0.26 -9.75 -3.21
CA VAL A 304 -0.88 -8.42 -3.18
C VAL A 304 -2.28 -8.54 -2.59
N SER A 305 -2.48 -8.09 -1.35
CA SER A 305 -3.84 -7.85 -0.86
C SER A 305 -4.35 -6.51 -1.38
N TYR A 306 -5.62 -6.42 -1.72
CA TYR A 306 -6.28 -5.17 -2.11
C TYR A 306 -7.78 -5.29 -1.89
N TYR A 307 -8.49 -4.16 -1.93
CA TYR A 307 -9.96 -4.21 -1.93
C TYR A 307 -10.53 -3.64 -3.23
N SER A 308 -11.75 -4.02 -3.53
CA SER A 308 -12.44 -3.53 -4.72
C SER A 308 -13.95 -3.70 -4.65
N SER A 309 -14.66 -2.78 -5.31
CA SER A 309 -16.13 -2.80 -5.44
C SER A 309 -16.60 -3.26 -6.82
N HIS A 310 -15.75 -3.87 -7.65
CA HIS A 310 -16.07 -4.23 -9.03
C HIS A 310 -17.08 -5.38 -9.16
N GLU A 311 -17.30 -6.15 -8.08
CA GLU A 311 -18.30 -7.22 -7.99
C GLU A 311 -19.50 -6.79 -7.12
N SER A 312 -19.96 -5.55 -7.24
CA SER A 312 -21.12 -4.96 -6.55
C SER A 312 -20.94 -4.72 -5.05
N LYS A 313 -20.12 -5.50 -4.35
CA LYS A 313 -19.82 -5.38 -2.92
C LYS A 313 -18.34 -5.05 -2.72
N THR A 314 -18.04 -4.15 -1.80
CA THR A 314 -16.65 -3.86 -1.44
C THR A 314 -16.07 -5.03 -0.65
N SER A 315 -15.14 -5.74 -1.28
CA SER A 315 -14.57 -7.00 -0.80
C SER A 315 -13.05 -6.99 -0.84
N ILE A 316 -12.43 -7.89 -0.08
CA ILE A 316 -10.98 -8.05 -0.01
C ILE A 316 -10.55 -9.15 -0.99
N TYR A 317 -9.51 -8.84 -1.76
CA TYR A 317 -8.91 -9.73 -2.75
C TYR A 317 -7.44 -9.98 -2.43
N LEU A 318 -6.94 -11.11 -2.92
CA LEU A 318 -5.53 -11.46 -2.91
C LEU A 318 -5.12 -11.85 -4.33
N ALA A 319 -4.09 -11.17 -4.83
CA ALA A 319 -3.46 -11.50 -6.10
C ALA A 319 -2.06 -12.09 -5.88
N LYS A 320 -1.63 -12.97 -6.80
CA LYS A 320 -0.28 -13.52 -6.88
C LYS A 320 0.31 -13.18 -8.24
N VAL A 321 1.47 -12.56 -8.26
CA VAL A 321 2.13 -12.09 -9.47
C VAL A 321 3.51 -12.71 -9.58
N ARG A 322 3.80 -13.32 -10.74
CA ARG A 322 5.09 -13.87 -11.10
C ARG A 322 5.81 -12.88 -12.01
N PHE A 323 7.10 -12.69 -11.78
CA PHE A 323 7.95 -11.94 -12.70
C PHE A 323 8.79 -12.89 -13.55
N ASN A 324 8.80 -12.66 -14.84
CA ASN A 324 9.69 -13.38 -15.74
C ASN A 324 11.13 -12.97 -15.44
N LYS A 325 12.04 -13.95 -15.40
CA LYS A 325 13.47 -13.67 -15.32
C LYS A 325 13.85 -12.85 -16.55
N THR A 326 14.47 -11.71 -16.35
CA THR A 326 15.07 -10.97 -17.46
C THR A 326 16.11 -11.89 -18.09
N PRO A 327 16.11 -12.13 -19.41
CA PRO A 327 17.23 -12.82 -20.05
C PRO A 327 18.53 -12.09 -19.68
N GLN A 328 19.49 -12.83 -19.18
CA GLN A 328 20.85 -12.31 -18.90
C GLN A 328 21.57 -11.94 -20.18
#